data_5e9c8eedb0995f75daa94cdb4c1a00e3
#
_entry.id   5e9c8eedb0995f75daa94cdb4c1a00e3
#
_cell.length_a   1.000
_cell.length_b   1.000
_cell.length_c   1.000
_cell.angle_alpha   90.00
_cell.angle_beta   90.00
_cell.angle_gamma   90.00
#
_symmetry.space_group_name_H-M   'P 1'
#
loop_
_entity.id
_entity.type
_entity.pdbx_description
1 polymer ?
#
loop_
_entity_poly.entity_id
_entity_poly.type
_entity_poly.pdbx_seq_one_letter_code
_entity_poly.pdbx_strand_id
1 'polypeptide(L)'
;MERDAEFIERAVKLAARGLGHTRPNPAVGAVIVKGGKIVGEGWHKKAGKDHAEVAAIKNALRRNGSAGTTGTTRTSGPGGQLLKGSTIYVTLEPCSKPGRVGACTDAIIAAGISRVVYAIPDPNPTNRGKAKRALAKADVKCERFKGDKGLISKCGGLILDFRKHVLTGLPYVTVKIAMSLDGKICDDWGNSNWITCGASRDRTNRLRESVDAIMVGAETVRKDNPSLLARIRPNKDLIRVVISKRGKLPKKAQIFTDGKNPTLVFNDAEKALVELGKMGVMSVLCEGGLSLARYLADHGLVDEWITVMAPVFIGPRRIAKAIRGTTFYDRCFVAYGDAFFGAGLSDYATWNGDGYPNPPIVNHIETTGS
;
A
#
# COMPACT_ATOMS: atom_id res chain seq x y z
N MET A 1 -11.58 17.83 -19.45
CA MET A 1 -10.68 16.67 -19.20
C MET A 1 -9.47 17.07 -18.35
N GLU A 2 -8.77 18.18 -18.61
CA GLU A 2 -7.64 18.63 -17.76
C GLU A 2 -8.04 18.85 -16.30
N ARG A 3 -9.17 19.51 -16.05
CA ARG A 3 -9.64 19.72 -14.67
C ARG A 3 -9.99 18.45 -13.90
N ASP A 4 -10.51 17.41 -14.58
CA ASP A 4 -10.79 16.13 -13.91
C ASP A 4 -9.49 15.46 -13.42
N ALA A 5 -8.38 15.63 -14.17
CA ALA A 5 -7.06 15.10 -13.80
C ALA A 5 -6.53 15.70 -12.48
N GLU A 6 -6.66 17.03 -12.32
CA GLU A 6 -6.24 17.73 -11.10
C GLU A 6 -6.97 17.18 -9.86
N PHE A 7 -8.28 16.94 -9.97
CA PHE A 7 -9.07 16.45 -8.84
C PHE A 7 -8.81 14.96 -8.54
N ILE A 8 -8.55 14.14 -9.57
CA ILE A 8 -8.10 12.76 -9.37
C ILE A 8 -6.70 12.74 -8.74
N GLU A 9 -5.77 13.60 -9.16
CA GLU A 9 -4.45 13.71 -8.53
C GLU A 9 -4.57 14.09 -7.04
N ARG A 10 -5.46 15.02 -6.73
CA ARG A 10 -5.75 15.37 -5.33
C ARG A 10 -6.30 14.19 -4.54
N ALA A 11 -7.22 13.43 -5.13
CA ALA A 11 -7.76 12.21 -4.51
C ALA A 11 -6.68 11.15 -4.28
N VAL A 12 -5.71 10.97 -5.20
CA VAL A 12 -4.54 10.10 -5.04
C VAL A 12 -3.70 10.51 -3.81
N LYS A 13 -3.41 11.81 -3.67
CA LYS A 13 -2.65 12.34 -2.51
C LYS A 13 -3.38 12.10 -1.18
N LEU A 14 -4.71 12.12 -1.19
CA LEU A 14 -5.52 11.78 -0.02
C LEU A 14 -5.52 10.28 0.27
N ALA A 15 -5.69 9.44 -0.75
CA ALA A 15 -5.68 7.98 -0.61
C ALA A 15 -4.36 7.46 -0.01
N ALA A 16 -3.22 8.02 -0.42
CA ALA A 16 -1.90 7.67 0.08
C ALA A 16 -1.76 7.79 1.61
N ARG A 17 -2.57 8.64 2.25
CA ARG A 17 -2.59 8.77 3.72
C ARG A 17 -3.18 7.55 4.42
N GLY A 18 -3.94 6.72 3.70
CA GLY A 18 -4.56 5.50 4.21
C GLY A 18 -3.69 4.25 4.08
N LEU A 19 -2.63 4.29 3.28
CA LEU A 19 -1.76 3.13 3.05
C LEU A 19 -1.27 2.52 4.37
N GLY A 20 -1.36 1.19 4.46
CA GLY A 20 -0.99 0.40 5.63
C GLY A 20 -1.90 0.55 6.86
N HIS A 21 -3.07 1.21 6.75
CA HIS A 21 -3.98 1.43 7.88
C HIS A 21 -5.41 0.98 7.60
N THR A 22 -5.74 0.64 6.36
CA THR A 22 -7.13 0.43 5.91
C THR A 22 -7.58 -1.03 5.87
N ARG A 23 -6.67 -1.98 6.08
CA ARG A 23 -6.98 -3.41 5.94
C ARG A 23 -8.27 -3.80 6.67
N PRO A 24 -9.09 -4.69 6.11
CA PRO A 24 -8.98 -5.35 4.81
C PRO A 24 -9.55 -4.51 3.64
N ASN A 25 -9.71 -3.21 3.80
CA ASN A 25 -10.25 -2.30 2.80
C ASN A 25 -9.11 -1.63 2.00
N PRO A 26 -9.36 -1.23 0.74
CA PRO A 26 -8.37 -0.51 -0.06
C PRO A 26 -8.14 0.92 0.46
N ALA A 27 -6.97 1.48 0.14
CA ALA A 27 -6.69 2.89 0.35
C ALA A 27 -7.39 3.73 -0.73
N VAL A 28 -8.41 4.49 -0.35
CA VAL A 28 -9.24 5.30 -1.26
C VAL A 28 -9.25 6.75 -0.82
N GLY A 29 -9.22 7.66 -1.80
CA GLY A 29 -9.39 9.09 -1.61
C GLY A 29 -10.53 9.64 -2.46
N ALA A 30 -11.20 10.67 -1.95
CA ALA A 30 -12.31 11.32 -2.62
C ALA A 30 -12.25 12.85 -2.48
N VAL A 31 -12.66 13.56 -3.53
CA VAL A 31 -12.72 15.01 -3.61
C VAL A 31 -14.07 15.43 -4.17
N ILE A 32 -14.76 16.34 -3.52
CA ILE A 32 -16.03 16.92 -4.00
C ILE A 32 -15.78 18.32 -4.52
N VAL A 33 -16.27 18.57 -5.74
CA VAL A 33 -16.10 19.85 -6.46
C VAL A 33 -17.45 20.43 -6.80
N LYS A 34 -17.64 21.71 -6.53
CA LYS A 34 -18.81 22.50 -6.91
C LYS A 34 -18.35 23.84 -7.48
N GLY A 35 -18.86 24.23 -8.64
CA GLY A 35 -18.45 25.47 -9.29
C GLY A 35 -16.92 25.57 -9.57
N GLY A 36 -16.27 24.45 -9.85
CA GLY A 36 -14.83 24.38 -10.08
C GLY A 36 -13.94 24.50 -8.81
N LYS A 37 -14.53 24.57 -7.62
CA LYS A 37 -13.82 24.69 -6.33
C LYS A 37 -13.99 23.41 -5.51
N ILE A 38 -12.92 22.96 -4.84
CA ILE A 38 -13.00 21.84 -3.89
C ILE A 38 -13.77 22.28 -2.65
N VAL A 39 -14.91 21.62 -2.40
CA VAL A 39 -15.77 21.88 -1.25
C VAL A 39 -15.67 20.80 -0.18
N GLY A 40 -15.17 19.61 -0.52
CA GLY A 40 -14.98 18.52 0.44
C GLY A 40 -13.88 17.56 0.03
N GLU A 41 -13.21 16.99 1.02
CA GLU A 41 -12.10 16.04 0.85
C GLU A 41 -12.21 14.93 1.89
N GLY A 42 -11.87 13.72 1.48
CA GLY A 42 -11.87 12.56 2.38
C GLY A 42 -10.96 11.43 1.91
N TRP A 43 -10.56 10.60 2.84
CA TRP A 43 -9.89 9.33 2.55
C TRP A 43 -10.34 8.29 3.56
N HIS A 44 -10.25 7.03 3.19
CA HIS A 44 -10.50 5.94 4.11
C HIS A 44 -9.37 5.84 5.13
N LYS A 45 -9.67 6.01 6.42
CA LYS A 45 -8.65 6.10 7.47
C LYS A 45 -8.32 4.75 8.11
N LYS A 46 -9.33 3.91 8.32
CA LYS A 46 -9.22 2.63 9.01
C LYS A 46 -10.49 1.81 8.77
N ALA A 47 -10.37 0.47 8.75
CA ALA A 47 -11.52 -0.42 8.69
C ALA A 47 -12.58 -0.08 9.76
N GLY A 48 -13.86 -0.14 9.38
CA GLY A 48 -14.99 0.23 10.24
C GLY A 48 -15.22 1.73 10.41
N LYS A 49 -14.39 2.59 9.83
CA LYS A 49 -14.60 4.04 9.71
C LYS A 49 -15.17 4.38 8.33
N ASP A 50 -15.61 5.63 8.17
CA ASP A 50 -16.16 6.13 6.91
C ASP A 50 -15.25 5.80 5.71
N HIS A 51 -15.86 5.40 4.61
CA HIS A 51 -15.18 5.35 3.32
C HIS A 51 -14.88 6.77 2.83
N ALA A 52 -13.98 6.88 1.84
CA ALA A 52 -13.48 8.16 1.36
C ALA A 52 -14.61 9.12 0.95
N GLU A 53 -15.62 8.59 0.26
CA GLU A 53 -16.77 9.34 -0.24
C GLU A 53 -17.58 9.92 0.92
N VAL A 54 -17.91 9.09 1.92
CA VAL A 54 -18.65 9.52 3.12
C VAL A 54 -17.84 10.54 3.92
N ALA A 55 -16.53 10.33 4.05
CA ALA A 55 -15.62 11.25 4.72
C ALA A 55 -15.58 12.61 4.00
N ALA A 56 -15.55 12.62 2.64
CA ALA A 56 -15.57 13.83 1.83
C ALA A 56 -16.90 14.59 1.97
N ILE A 57 -18.03 13.86 1.95
CA ILE A 57 -19.37 14.44 2.17
C ILE A 57 -19.44 15.10 3.54
N LYS A 58 -19.06 14.39 4.60
CA LYS A 58 -19.06 14.94 5.98
C LYS A 58 -18.12 16.14 6.11
N ASN A 59 -16.98 16.13 5.41
CA ASN A 59 -16.06 17.27 5.40
C ASN A 59 -16.66 18.48 4.71
N ALA A 60 -17.31 18.30 3.55
CA ALA A 60 -17.99 19.37 2.83
C ALA A 60 -19.10 20.02 3.65
N LEU A 61 -19.92 19.23 4.32
CA LEU A 61 -21.00 19.72 5.17
C LEU A 61 -20.47 20.54 6.35
N ARG A 62 -19.38 20.11 6.99
CA ARG A 62 -18.76 20.86 8.11
C ARG A 62 -18.16 22.20 7.67
N ARG A 63 -17.48 22.24 6.51
CA ARG A 63 -16.86 23.46 6.00
C ARG A 63 -17.87 24.57 5.68
N ASN A 64 -19.10 24.20 5.38
CA ASN A 64 -20.13 25.14 4.96
C ASN A 64 -21.15 25.44 6.05
N GLY A 65 -20.81 25.29 7.34
CA GLY A 65 -21.59 25.76 8.47
C GLY A 65 -22.79 24.89 8.86
N SER A 66 -22.97 23.71 8.28
CA SER A 66 -24.02 22.75 8.70
C SER A 66 -23.56 21.90 9.90
N ALA A 67 -22.83 22.48 10.83
CA ALA A 67 -22.34 21.82 12.04
C ALA A 67 -23.48 21.77 13.09
N GLY A 68 -24.39 20.81 12.94
CA GLY A 68 -25.46 20.64 13.90
C GLY A 68 -26.35 19.43 13.65
N THR A 69 -25.73 18.21 13.55
CA THR A 69 -26.44 16.95 13.91
C THR A 69 -25.41 15.82 14.03
N THR A 70 -24.99 15.54 15.23
CA THR A 70 -24.43 14.27 15.65
C THR A 70 -25.54 13.22 15.60
N GLY A 71 -25.38 12.21 14.74
CA GLY A 71 -26.25 11.03 14.74
C GLY A 71 -27.22 10.98 13.58
N THR A 72 -27.08 9.89 12.79
CA THR A 72 -27.95 9.42 11.69
C THR A 72 -28.14 10.39 10.51
N THR A 73 -27.73 9.93 9.34
CA THR A 73 -27.91 10.54 8.02
C THR A 73 -29.40 10.80 7.69
N ARG A 74 -29.98 11.84 8.24
CA ARG A 74 -31.26 12.40 7.73
C ARG A 74 -30.93 13.39 6.62
N THR A 75 -31.12 12.94 5.39
CA THR A 75 -30.78 13.62 4.13
C THR A 75 -31.82 14.62 3.66
N SER A 76 -32.86 14.87 4.42
CA SER A 76 -33.95 15.81 4.12
C SER A 76 -33.79 17.21 4.79
N GLY A 77 -32.57 17.59 5.18
CA GLY A 77 -32.25 18.91 5.74
C GLY A 77 -31.47 19.80 4.76
N PRO A 78 -31.12 21.04 5.13
CA PRO A 78 -30.41 22.03 4.28
C PRO A 78 -29.04 21.52 3.72
N GLY A 79 -28.49 20.44 4.26
CA GLY A 79 -27.23 19.83 3.78
C GLY A 79 -27.32 19.17 2.41
N GLY A 80 -28.48 18.62 2.02
CA GLY A 80 -28.66 17.99 0.71
C GLY A 80 -28.65 18.99 -0.45
N GLN A 81 -29.07 20.22 -0.22
CA GLN A 81 -29.02 21.30 -1.22
C GLN A 81 -27.59 21.82 -1.45
N LEU A 82 -26.72 21.73 -0.43
CA LEU A 82 -25.35 22.24 -0.49
C LEU A 82 -24.52 21.54 -1.55
N LEU A 83 -24.66 20.22 -1.68
CA LEU A 83 -23.89 19.42 -2.64
C LEU A 83 -24.63 19.13 -3.95
N LYS A 84 -25.88 19.64 -4.08
CA LYS A 84 -26.64 19.51 -5.33
C LYS A 84 -25.87 20.13 -6.50
N GLY A 85 -25.74 19.37 -7.60
CA GLY A 85 -25.01 19.81 -8.79
C GLY A 85 -23.47 19.64 -8.67
N SER A 86 -22.96 19.10 -7.56
CA SER A 86 -21.51 18.84 -7.43
C SER A 86 -21.08 17.56 -8.11
N THR A 87 -19.77 17.46 -8.34
CA THR A 87 -19.09 16.25 -8.82
C THR A 87 -18.21 15.68 -7.72
N ILE A 88 -18.23 14.36 -7.51
CA ILE A 88 -17.27 13.66 -6.68
C ILE A 88 -16.27 12.90 -7.54
N TYR A 89 -15.00 13.06 -7.24
CA TYR A 89 -13.86 12.36 -7.84
C TYR A 89 -13.32 11.35 -6.84
N VAL A 90 -13.19 10.09 -7.26
CA VAL A 90 -12.77 8.98 -6.37
C VAL A 90 -11.70 8.16 -7.06
N THR A 91 -10.68 7.72 -6.31
CA THR A 91 -9.60 6.87 -6.87
C THR A 91 -10.09 5.49 -7.28
N LEU A 92 -11.17 4.97 -6.67
CA LEU A 92 -11.72 3.64 -6.90
C LEU A 92 -13.23 3.72 -7.12
N GLU A 93 -13.81 2.81 -7.90
CA GLU A 93 -15.26 2.69 -8.07
C GLU A 93 -15.98 2.60 -6.72
N PRO A 94 -16.98 3.48 -6.43
CA PRO A 94 -17.71 3.45 -5.17
C PRO A 94 -18.42 2.13 -4.91
N CYS A 95 -18.44 1.69 -3.66
CA CYS A 95 -19.16 0.49 -3.31
C CYS A 95 -20.69 0.70 -3.39
N SER A 96 -21.40 -0.32 -3.92
CA SER A 96 -22.85 -0.32 -4.11
C SER A 96 -23.58 -1.30 -3.21
N LYS A 97 -22.85 -2.06 -2.39
CA LYS A 97 -23.42 -2.96 -1.39
C LYS A 97 -23.16 -2.39 0.00
N PRO A 98 -24.15 -2.46 0.91
CA PRO A 98 -23.92 -2.13 2.30
C PRO A 98 -22.93 -3.13 2.89
N GLY A 99 -21.80 -2.61 3.40
CA GLY A 99 -20.84 -3.34 4.21
C GLY A 99 -21.07 -3.04 5.70
N ARG A 100 -19.98 -2.97 6.47
CA ARG A 100 -20.03 -2.50 7.88
C ARG A 100 -20.47 -1.03 8.01
N VAL A 101 -20.27 -0.26 6.96
CA VAL A 101 -20.72 1.12 6.80
C VAL A 101 -21.55 1.13 5.54
N GLY A 102 -22.73 1.74 5.50
CA GLY A 102 -23.66 1.70 4.37
C GLY A 102 -23.00 1.88 2.98
N ALA A 103 -23.72 1.64 1.90
CA ALA A 103 -23.15 1.76 0.56
C ALA A 103 -22.74 3.20 0.22
N CYS A 104 -21.58 3.40 -0.38
CA CYS A 104 -21.14 4.75 -0.80
C CYS A 104 -22.07 5.37 -1.84
N THR A 105 -22.65 4.53 -2.74
CA THR A 105 -23.66 5.01 -3.70
C THR A 105 -24.85 5.64 -3.02
N ASP A 106 -25.34 5.06 -1.93
CA ASP A 106 -26.49 5.61 -1.20
C ASP A 106 -26.15 6.94 -0.55
N ALA A 107 -24.94 7.07 0.03
CA ALA A 107 -24.48 8.32 0.60
C ALA A 107 -24.30 9.42 -0.45
N ILE A 108 -23.81 9.08 -1.66
CA ILE A 108 -23.67 10.00 -2.79
C ILE A 108 -25.03 10.50 -3.27
N ILE A 109 -26.00 9.60 -3.44
CA ILE A 109 -27.38 9.95 -3.83
C ILE A 109 -28.02 10.87 -2.79
N ALA A 110 -27.92 10.46 -1.54
CA ALA A 110 -28.50 11.20 -0.42
C ALA A 110 -27.88 12.60 -0.23
N ALA A 111 -26.63 12.80 -0.61
CA ALA A 111 -25.96 14.10 -0.59
C ALA A 111 -26.33 15.00 -1.78
N GLY A 112 -27.11 14.51 -2.76
CA GLY A 112 -27.51 15.26 -3.95
C GLY A 112 -26.38 15.50 -4.96
N ILE A 113 -25.32 14.71 -4.93
CA ILE A 113 -24.22 14.78 -5.87
C ILE A 113 -24.71 14.33 -7.25
N SER A 114 -24.43 15.10 -8.31
CA SER A 114 -24.99 14.86 -9.65
C SER A 114 -24.05 14.06 -10.56
N ARG A 115 -22.76 14.04 -10.27
CA ARG A 115 -21.76 13.36 -11.11
C ARG A 115 -20.73 12.65 -10.22
N VAL A 116 -20.38 11.42 -10.63
CA VAL A 116 -19.30 10.62 -10.06
C VAL A 116 -18.27 10.35 -11.13
N VAL A 117 -17.01 10.66 -10.87
CA VAL A 117 -15.86 10.30 -11.69
C VAL A 117 -14.95 9.41 -10.86
N TYR A 118 -14.79 8.15 -11.27
CA TYR A 118 -13.88 7.23 -10.60
C TYR A 118 -12.71 6.85 -11.52
N ALA A 119 -11.51 6.67 -10.94
CA ALA A 119 -10.31 6.41 -11.72
C ALA A 119 -10.24 4.95 -12.20
N ILE A 120 -10.42 4.00 -11.31
CA ILE A 120 -10.30 2.56 -11.60
C ILE A 120 -11.54 1.80 -11.14
N PRO A 121 -11.95 0.73 -11.86
CA PRO A 121 -13.03 -0.13 -11.40
C PRO A 121 -12.64 -0.92 -10.15
N ASP A 122 -13.61 -1.35 -9.37
CA ASP A 122 -13.35 -2.21 -8.20
C ASP A 122 -12.84 -3.58 -8.69
N PRO A 123 -11.68 -4.06 -8.20
CA PRO A 123 -11.20 -5.40 -8.53
C PRO A 123 -12.09 -6.51 -7.96
N ASN A 124 -12.89 -6.22 -6.92
CA ASN A 124 -13.79 -7.18 -6.33
C ASN A 124 -14.97 -7.51 -7.28
N PRO A 125 -15.06 -8.76 -7.80
CA PRO A 125 -16.12 -9.15 -8.73
C PRO A 125 -17.53 -8.91 -8.18
N THR A 126 -17.68 -8.93 -6.85
CA THR A 126 -18.98 -8.73 -6.21
C THR A 126 -19.48 -7.29 -6.24
N ASN A 127 -18.59 -6.32 -6.48
CA ASN A 127 -18.92 -4.87 -6.54
C ASN A 127 -18.70 -4.26 -7.93
N ARG A 128 -17.76 -4.77 -8.69
CA ARG A 128 -17.33 -4.26 -10.00
C ARG A 128 -18.50 -3.95 -10.96
N GLY A 129 -18.53 -2.75 -11.50
CA GLY A 129 -19.52 -2.29 -12.49
C GLY A 129 -20.92 -2.03 -11.92
N LYS A 130 -21.12 -2.21 -10.60
CA LYS A 130 -22.43 -2.05 -9.96
C LYS A 130 -22.75 -0.62 -9.56
N ALA A 131 -21.72 0.19 -9.27
CA ALA A 131 -21.89 1.60 -8.91
C ALA A 131 -22.66 2.36 -9.99
N LYS A 132 -22.26 2.21 -11.27
CA LYS A 132 -22.91 2.88 -12.40
C LYS A 132 -24.41 2.58 -12.46
N ARG A 133 -24.79 1.32 -12.28
CA ARG A 133 -26.20 0.90 -12.30
C ARG A 133 -26.99 1.44 -11.11
N ALA A 134 -26.39 1.43 -9.93
CA ALA A 134 -27.04 1.94 -8.71
C ALA A 134 -27.27 3.46 -8.79
N LEU A 135 -26.27 4.22 -9.23
CA LEU A 135 -26.31 5.67 -9.36
C LEU A 135 -27.26 6.15 -10.49
N ALA A 136 -27.30 5.42 -11.61
CA ALA A 136 -28.19 5.74 -12.72
C ALA A 136 -29.69 5.71 -12.35
N LYS A 137 -30.09 4.86 -11.38
CA LYS A 137 -31.47 4.82 -10.88
C LYS A 137 -31.91 6.11 -10.14
N ALA A 138 -30.95 6.93 -9.76
CA ALA A 138 -31.17 8.23 -9.09
C ALA A 138 -30.67 9.42 -9.93
N ASP A 139 -30.58 9.25 -11.25
CA ASP A 139 -30.14 10.25 -12.21
C ASP A 139 -28.73 10.82 -11.91
N VAL A 140 -27.88 10.08 -11.21
CA VAL A 140 -26.49 10.46 -10.96
C VAL A 140 -25.59 9.92 -12.10
N LYS A 141 -24.95 10.84 -12.84
CA LYS A 141 -24.01 10.47 -13.91
C LYS A 141 -22.77 9.82 -13.31
N CYS A 142 -22.49 8.58 -13.67
CA CYS A 142 -21.32 7.84 -13.20
C CYS A 142 -20.43 7.43 -14.38
N GLU A 143 -19.20 7.90 -14.38
CA GLU A 143 -18.26 7.66 -15.48
C GLU A 143 -16.86 7.37 -14.96
N ARG A 144 -16.13 6.57 -15.75
CA ARG A 144 -14.73 6.29 -15.48
C ARG A 144 -13.87 7.42 -16.04
N PHE A 145 -12.87 7.84 -15.29
CA PHE A 145 -11.83 8.76 -15.73
C PHE A 145 -11.06 8.15 -16.91
N LYS A 146 -11.00 8.91 -18.02
CA LYS A 146 -10.32 8.50 -19.27
C LYS A 146 -9.12 9.39 -19.59
N GLY A 147 -8.66 10.20 -18.64
CA GLY A 147 -7.55 11.13 -18.82
C GLY A 147 -6.18 10.47 -18.71
N ASP A 148 -5.29 11.12 -17.99
CA ASP A 148 -3.88 10.74 -17.82
C ASP A 148 -3.71 9.28 -17.37
N LYS A 149 -3.02 8.48 -18.20
CA LYS A 149 -2.72 7.06 -17.92
C LYS A 149 -1.81 6.91 -16.70
N GLY A 150 -0.91 7.86 -16.45
CA GLY A 150 -0.03 7.87 -15.27
C GLY A 150 -0.83 8.03 -13.97
N LEU A 151 -1.87 8.88 -13.97
CA LEU A 151 -2.77 9.00 -12.82
C LEU A 151 -3.61 7.73 -12.59
N ILE A 152 -4.10 7.11 -13.66
CA ILE A 152 -4.81 5.83 -13.57
C ILE A 152 -3.88 4.77 -12.99
N SER A 153 -2.61 4.72 -13.42
CA SER A 153 -1.60 3.83 -12.88
C SER A 153 -1.35 4.09 -11.40
N LYS A 154 -1.20 5.36 -10.98
CA LYS A 154 -1.04 5.72 -9.57
C LYS A 154 -2.23 5.25 -8.73
N CYS A 155 -3.46 5.38 -9.24
CA CYS A 155 -4.64 4.85 -8.54
C CYS A 155 -4.60 3.33 -8.41
N GLY A 156 -4.16 2.60 -9.45
CA GLY A 156 -3.95 1.15 -9.41
C GLY A 156 -2.90 0.75 -8.38
N GLY A 157 -1.78 1.47 -8.34
CA GLY A 157 -0.69 1.25 -7.38
C GLY A 157 -1.11 1.36 -5.91
N LEU A 158 -2.08 2.22 -5.59
CA LEU A 158 -2.60 2.38 -4.23
C LEU A 158 -3.36 1.16 -3.68
N ILE A 159 -3.77 0.24 -4.54
CA ILE A 159 -4.62 -0.90 -4.17
C ILE A 159 -4.10 -2.25 -4.69
N LEU A 160 -2.80 -2.35 -5.00
CA LEU A 160 -2.20 -3.60 -5.49
C LEU A 160 -2.39 -4.74 -4.48
N ASP A 161 -2.15 -4.48 -3.22
CA ASP A 161 -2.34 -5.38 -2.10
C ASP A 161 -3.81 -5.84 -1.98
N PHE A 162 -4.74 -4.91 -1.96
CA PHE A 162 -6.17 -5.20 -1.96
C PHE A 162 -6.58 -6.03 -3.18
N ARG A 163 -6.12 -5.64 -4.38
CA ARG A 163 -6.41 -6.34 -5.62
C ARG A 163 -5.96 -7.79 -5.56
N LYS A 164 -4.69 -8.04 -5.19
CA LYS A 164 -4.18 -9.41 -5.07
C LYS A 164 -4.97 -10.20 -4.05
N HIS A 165 -5.18 -9.63 -2.87
CA HIS A 165 -5.91 -10.30 -1.79
C HIS A 165 -7.34 -10.68 -2.22
N VAL A 166 -8.08 -9.78 -2.86
CA VAL A 166 -9.46 -10.04 -3.30
C VAL A 166 -9.54 -11.11 -4.39
N LEU A 167 -8.53 -11.18 -5.28
CA LEU A 167 -8.53 -12.12 -6.40
C LEU A 167 -7.97 -13.50 -6.02
N THR A 168 -7.05 -13.57 -5.06
CA THR A 168 -6.32 -14.80 -4.74
C THR A 168 -6.44 -15.27 -3.30
N GLY A 169 -6.92 -14.41 -2.40
CA GLY A 169 -6.89 -14.65 -0.96
C GLY A 169 -5.51 -14.51 -0.32
N LEU A 170 -4.46 -14.23 -1.10
CA LEU A 170 -3.09 -14.08 -0.62
C LEU A 170 -2.69 -12.60 -0.46
N PRO A 171 -1.74 -12.30 0.44
CA PRO A 171 -1.18 -10.95 0.53
C PRO A 171 -0.24 -10.64 -0.63
N TYR A 172 -0.06 -9.36 -0.93
CA TYR A 172 0.97 -8.83 -1.83
C TYR A 172 2.32 -8.87 -1.11
N VAL A 173 3.31 -9.53 -1.71
CA VAL A 173 4.61 -9.77 -1.10
C VAL A 173 5.66 -8.89 -1.77
N THR A 174 6.18 -7.94 -1.01
CA THR A 174 7.35 -7.14 -1.39
C THR A 174 8.59 -7.70 -0.72
N VAL A 175 9.57 -8.12 -1.49
CA VAL A 175 10.90 -8.49 -0.98
C VAL A 175 11.80 -7.25 -1.03
N LYS A 176 12.42 -6.90 0.11
CA LYS A 176 13.40 -5.82 0.16
C LYS A 176 14.75 -6.36 0.60
N ILE A 177 15.77 -6.16 -0.24
CA ILE A 177 17.16 -6.53 0.05
C ILE A 177 18.04 -5.28 0.07
N ALA A 178 18.92 -5.19 1.07
CA ALA A 178 20.00 -4.20 1.08
C ALA A 178 21.31 -4.91 0.73
N MET A 179 22.06 -4.35 -0.21
CA MET A 179 23.33 -4.93 -0.66
C MET A 179 24.37 -3.86 -0.95
N SER A 180 25.62 -4.26 -0.91
CA SER A 180 26.75 -3.46 -1.39
C SER A 180 26.81 -3.43 -2.92
N LEU A 181 27.67 -2.59 -3.49
CA LEU A 181 27.87 -2.49 -4.92
C LEU A 181 28.40 -3.80 -5.54
N ASP A 182 29.14 -4.60 -4.77
CA ASP A 182 29.60 -5.95 -5.14
C ASP A 182 28.61 -7.06 -4.80
N GLY A 183 27.33 -6.72 -4.53
CA GLY A 183 26.23 -7.68 -4.36
C GLY A 183 26.19 -8.40 -3.02
N LYS A 184 26.96 -7.98 -2.02
CA LYS A 184 27.00 -8.64 -0.71
C LYS A 184 25.97 -8.04 0.26
N ILE A 185 25.32 -8.91 1.03
CA ILE A 185 24.33 -8.54 2.07
C ILE A 185 24.92 -8.58 3.48
N CYS A 186 26.13 -9.11 3.62
CA CYS A 186 26.90 -9.16 4.87
C CYS A 186 28.38 -9.33 4.56
N ASP A 187 29.24 -9.11 5.55
CA ASP A 187 30.66 -9.46 5.48
C ASP A 187 30.90 -10.98 5.62
N ASP A 188 32.15 -11.40 5.56
CA ASP A 188 32.56 -12.81 5.66
C ASP A 188 32.28 -13.41 7.07
N TRP A 189 31.99 -12.59 8.08
CA TRP A 189 31.55 -13.02 9.42
C TRP A 189 30.03 -12.99 9.60
N GLY A 190 29.30 -12.56 8.55
CA GLY A 190 27.85 -12.46 8.57
C GLY A 190 27.31 -11.17 9.24
N ASN A 191 28.16 -10.14 9.44
CA ASN A 191 27.69 -8.85 9.91
C ASN A 191 27.01 -8.09 8.75
N SER A 192 25.77 -7.72 8.96
CA SER A 192 24.94 -6.97 7.99
C SER A 192 24.71 -5.50 8.42
N ASN A 193 25.19 -5.14 9.60
CA ASN A 193 24.88 -3.84 10.18
C ASN A 193 25.56 -2.70 9.42
N TRP A 194 24.71 -1.81 8.94
CA TRP A 194 24.93 -0.53 8.30
C TRP A 194 25.57 -0.59 6.91
N ILE A 195 25.08 -1.51 6.06
CA ILE A 195 25.42 -1.50 4.63
C ILE A 195 24.90 -0.22 3.97
N THR A 196 23.67 0.22 4.35
CA THR A 196 23.00 1.38 3.75
C THR A 196 23.02 2.60 4.66
N CYS A 197 22.94 3.80 4.08
CA CYS A 197 22.94 5.08 4.78
C CYS A 197 21.62 5.32 5.58
N GLY A 198 21.62 6.41 6.38
CA GLY A 198 20.48 6.82 7.21
C GLY A 198 19.20 7.03 6.39
N ALA A 199 19.31 7.78 5.29
CA ALA A 199 18.17 8.09 4.40
C ALA A 199 17.50 6.82 3.83
N SER A 200 18.29 5.82 3.45
CA SER A 200 17.76 4.52 2.97
C SER A 200 17.09 3.73 4.08
N ARG A 201 17.58 3.82 5.31
CA ARG A 201 16.93 3.21 6.47
C ARG A 201 15.62 3.89 6.81
N ASP A 202 15.52 5.21 6.65
CA ASP A 202 14.26 5.95 6.85
C ASP A 202 13.23 5.57 5.79
N ARG A 203 13.64 5.37 4.54
CA ARG A 203 12.78 4.81 3.50
C ARG A 203 12.27 3.41 3.85
N THR A 204 13.15 2.53 4.34
CA THR A 204 12.76 1.20 4.82
C THR A 204 11.74 1.30 5.97
N ASN A 205 11.93 2.25 6.90
CA ASN A 205 10.95 2.49 7.96
C ASN A 205 9.58 2.93 7.41
N ARG A 206 9.56 3.76 6.37
CA ARG A 206 8.30 4.15 5.69
C ARG A 206 7.63 2.96 4.98
N LEU A 207 8.41 2.06 4.36
CA LEU A 207 7.86 0.81 3.82
C LEU A 207 7.19 -0.03 4.91
N ARG A 208 7.82 -0.16 6.08
CA ARG A 208 7.21 -0.87 7.23
C ARG A 208 5.88 -0.26 7.67
N GLU A 209 5.69 1.03 7.49
CA GLU A 209 4.43 1.70 7.81
C GLU A 209 3.33 1.47 6.79
N SER A 210 3.70 1.18 5.55
CA SER A 210 2.75 0.97 4.45
C SER A 210 2.26 -0.46 4.31
N VAL A 211 2.81 -1.42 5.08
CA VAL A 211 2.44 -2.84 5.02
C VAL A 211 1.73 -3.33 6.27
N ASP A 212 1.02 -4.44 6.16
CA ASP A 212 0.29 -5.06 7.27
C ASP A 212 1.15 -6.03 8.08
N ALA A 213 2.15 -6.65 7.43
CA ALA A 213 3.05 -7.56 8.11
C ALA A 213 4.50 -7.43 7.62
N ILE A 214 5.46 -7.75 8.50
CA ILE A 214 6.89 -7.91 8.15
C ILE A 214 7.27 -9.36 8.36
N MET A 215 7.93 -9.95 7.37
CA MET A 215 8.38 -11.33 7.39
C MET A 215 9.91 -11.42 7.39
N VAL A 216 10.46 -12.24 8.26
CA VAL A 216 11.91 -12.54 8.31
C VAL A 216 12.18 -14.03 8.50
N GLY A 217 13.37 -14.47 8.15
CA GLY A 217 13.85 -15.81 8.47
C GLY A 217 14.39 -15.92 9.90
N ALA A 218 14.45 -17.14 10.43
CA ALA A 218 14.97 -17.42 11.77
C ALA A 218 16.43 -16.96 11.98
N GLU A 219 17.28 -17.01 10.93
CA GLU A 219 18.66 -16.52 11.03
C GLU A 219 18.75 -15.03 11.29
N THR A 220 17.87 -14.23 10.66
CA THR A 220 17.79 -12.79 10.92
C THR A 220 17.45 -12.53 12.40
N VAL A 221 16.53 -13.33 12.98
CA VAL A 221 16.20 -13.20 14.41
C VAL A 221 17.39 -13.55 15.30
N ARG A 222 18.16 -14.61 14.94
CA ARG A 222 19.31 -15.03 15.75
C ARG A 222 20.48 -14.06 15.67
N LYS A 223 20.78 -13.53 14.47
CA LYS A 223 21.93 -12.67 14.24
C LYS A 223 21.69 -11.21 14.60
N ASP A 224 20.57 -10.67 14.17
CA ASP A 224 20.32 -9.23 14.20
C ASP A 224 19.45 -8.81 15.38
N ASN A 225 18.76 -9.77 16.05
CA ASN A 225 17.80 -9.51 17.13
C ASN A 225 16.90 -8.30 16.83
N PRO A 226 16.21 -8.27 15.68
CA PRO A 226 15.54 -7.08 15.19
C PRO A 226 14.23 -6.81 15.93
N SER A 227 13.86 -5.54 16.09
CA SER A 227 12.54 -5.15 16.63
C SER A 227 11.42 -5.25 15.59
N LEU A 228 11.73 -5.08 14.30
CA LEU A 228 10.79 -5.07 13.17
C LEU A 228 9.58 -4.13 13.39
N LEU A 229 9.82 -2.99 13.99
CA LEU A 229 8.77 -2.00 14.27
C LEU A 229 8.75 -0.92 13.19
N ALA A 230 7.56 -0.37 12.93
CA ALA A 230 7.39 0.87 12.20
C ALA A 230 7.75 2.04 13.14
N ARG A 231 8.90 2.69 12.89
CA ARG A 231 9.48 3.66 13.85
C ARG A 231 8.84 5.04 13.80
N ILE A 232 8.32 5.46 12.64
CA ILE A 232 7.73 6.79 12.45
C ILE A 232 6.31 6.84 13.04
N ARG A 233 5.58 5.71 12.97
CA ARG A 233 4.26 5.55 13.59
C ARG A 233 4.26 4.35 14.54
N PRO A 234 4.78 4.52 15.78
CA PRO A 234 5.03 3.41 16.69
C PRO A 234 3.77 2.63 17.12
N ASN A 235 2.59 3.22 17.00
CA ASN A 235 1.32 2.61 17.41
C ASN A 235 0.62 1.82 16.29
N LYS A 236 1.31 1.48 15.19
CA LYS A 236 0.74 0.68 14.13
C LYS A 236 0.64 -0.80 14.55
N ASP A 237 -0.51 -1.41 14.30
CA ASP A 237 -0.78 -2.85 14.50
C ASP A 237 -0.10 -3.70 13.40
N LEU A 238 1.22 -3.64 13.33
CA LEU A 238 2.03 -4.37 12.36
C LEU A 238 2.27 -5.79 12.86
N ILE A 239 1.96 -6.80 12.05
CA ILE A 239 2.20 -8.20 12.41
C ILE A 239 3.66 -8.56 12.06
N ARG A 240 4.38 -9.16 13.01
CA ARG A 240 5.72 -9.69 12.78
C ARG A 240 5.62 -11.19 12.48
N VAL A 241 6.27 -11.64 11.42
CA VAL A 241 6.23 -13.03 10.96
C VAL A 241 7.65 -13.59 10.91
N VAL A 242 7.87 -14.72 11.55
CA VAL A 242 9.16 -15.42 11.52
C VAL A 242 8.99 -16.77 10.86
N ILE A 243 9.76 -17.01 9.80
CA ILE A 243 9.82 -18.33 9.15
C ILE A 243 10.98 -19.13 9.75
N SER A 244 10.65 -20.25 10.40
CA SER A 244 11.60 -21.10 11.10
C SER A 244 11.31 -22.60 10.88
N LYS A 245 11.94 -23.20 9.88
CA LYS A 245 11.75 -24.64 9.55
C LYS A 245 11.99 -25.59 10.74
N ARG A 246 12.88 -25.22 11.67
CA ARG A 246 13.28 -26.07 12.81
C ARG A 246 12.67 -25.63 14.15
N GLY A 247 11.87 -24.56 14.19
CA GLY A 247 11.25 -24.04 15.41
C GLY A 247 12.21 -23.49 16.48
N LYS A 248 13.54 -23.63 16.28
CA LYS A 248 14.56 -23.19 17.26
C LYS A 248 14.80 -21.69 17.13
N LEU A 249 14.17 -20.91 17.98
CA LEU A 249 14.30 -19.45 18.05
C LEU A 249 14.75 -19.02 19.47
N PRO A 250 15.55 -17.96 19.59
CA PRO A 250 15.96 -17.43 20.89
C PRO A 250 14.75 -16.83 21.61
N LYS A 251 14.29 -17.46 22.69
CA LYS A 251 13.11 -17.02 23.47
C LYS A 251 13.24 -15.59 24.01
N LYS A 252 14.48 -15.12 24.24
CA LYS A 252 14.79 -13.76 24.70
C LYS A 252 14.94 -12.74 23.57
N ALA A 253 14.69 -13.12 22.30
CA ALA A 253 14.75 -12.17 21.20
C ALA A 253 13.74 -11.05 21.39
N GLN A 254 14.15 -9.83 21.02
CA GLN A 254 13.38 -8.61 21.21
C GLN A 254 11.95 -8.71 20.63
N ILE A 255 11.79 -9.34 19.49
CA ILE A 255 10.47 -9.53 18.84
C ILE A 255 9.48 -10.37 19.67
N PHE A 256 9.95 -11.14 20.67
CA PHE A 256 9.10 -11.95 21.57
C PHE A 256 8.91 -11.31 22.93
N THR A 257 9.78 -10.37 23.33
CA THR A 257 9.83 -9.85 24.70
C THR A 257 9.46 -8.38 24.82
N ASP A 258 9.37 -7.64 23.72
CA ASP A 258 9.11 -6.19 23.75
C ASP A 258 7.66 -5.80 24.03
N GLY A 259 6.71 -6.75 23.98
CA GLY A 259 5.29 -6.51 24.23
C GLY A 259 4.58 -5.54 23.28
N LYS A 260 5.21 -5.16 22.14
CA LYS A 260 4.71 -4.09 21.27
C LYS A 260 3.77 -4.57 20.18
N ASN A 261 4.20 -5.55 19.38
CA ASN A 261 3.45 -6.03 18.24
C ASN A 261 3.33 -7.56 18.26
N PRO A 262 2.25 -8.15 17.74
CA PRO A 262 2.10 -9.60 17.66
C PRO A 262 3.21 -10.21 16.79
N THR A 263 3.74 -11.35 17.23
CA THR A 263 4.74 -12.12 16.49
C THR A 263 4.22 -13.52 16.25
N LEU A 264 4.10 -13.90 14.98
CA LEU A 264 3.68 -15.22 14.53
C LEU A 264 4.88 -15.99 14.02
N VAL A 265 4.94 -17.29 14.33
CA VAL A 265 6.01 -18.17 13.89
C VAL A 265 5.41 -19.28 13.04
N PHE A 266 5.95 -19.45 11.84
CA PHE A 266 5.57 -20.52 10.92
C PHE A 266 6.79 -21.34 10.53
N ASN A 267 6.57 -22.60 10.20
CA ASN A 267 7.63 -23.49 9.69
C ASN A 267 7.79 -23.41 8.17
N ASP A 268 6.82 -22.81 7.47
CA ASP A 268 6.74 -22.71 6.02
C ASP A 268 6.19 -21.35 5.60
N ALA A 269 6.78 -20.74 4.55
CA ALA A 269 6.42 -19.39 4.13
C ALA A 269 5.11 -19.35 3.33
N GLU A 270 4.84 -20.37 2.51
CA GLU A 270 3.61 -20.44 1.72
C GLU A 270 2.39 -20.60 2.64
N LYS A 271 2.49 -21.52 3.62
CA LYS A 271 1.46 -21.68 4.65
C LYS A 271 1.26 -20.39 5.45
N ALA A 272 2.35 -19.69 5.77
CA ALA A 272 2.26 -18.39 6.45
C ALA A 272 1.48 -17.37 5.62
N LEU A 273 1.71 -17.26 4.31
CA LEU A 273 0.99 -16.34 3.44
C LEU A 273 -0.51 -16.69 3.35
N VAL A 274 -0.86 -17.98 3.28
CA VAL A 274 -2.26 -18.43 3.28
C VAL A 274 -2.96 -18.05 4.59
N GLU A 275 -2.34 -18.32 5.74
CA GLU A 275 -2.92 -17.98 7.04
C GLU A 275 -3.03 -16.46 7.26
N LEU A 276 -2.01 -15.69 6.84
CA LEU A 276 -2.06 -14.24 6.86
C LEU A 276 -3.21 -13.70 5.99
N GLY A 277 -3.41 -14.26 4.79
CA GLY A 277 -4.53 -13.90 3.93
C GLY A 277 -5.88 -14.15 4.59
N LYS A 278 -6.08 -15.30 5.25
CA LYS A 278 -7.30 -15.61 6.03
C LYS A 278 -7.53 -14.63 7.19
N MET A 279 -6.45 -14.07 7.76
CA MET A 279 -6.51 -13.02 8.79
C MET A 279 -6.81 -11.63 8.20
N GLY A 280 -6.97 -11.49 6.88
CA GLY A 280 -7.20 -10.22 6.20
C GLY A 280 -5.93 -9.36 6.04
N VAL A 281 -4.74 -9.96 6.16
CA VAL A 281 -3.48 -9.30 5.83
C VAL A 281 -3.39 -9.20 4.31
N MET A 282 -3.21 -7.98 3.80
CA MET A 282 -3.17 -7.73 2.37
C MET A 282 -1.76 -7.50 1.85
N SER A 283 -0.82 -7.11 2.72
CA SER A 283 0.55 -6.78 2.33
C SER A 283 1.59 -7.31 3.31
N VAL A 284 2.68 -7.89 2.76
CA VAL A 284 3.81 -8.43 3.51
C VAL A 284 5.11 -7.85 2.96
N LEU A 285 5.92 -7.25 3.83
CA LEU A 285 7.30 -6.85 3.53
C LEU A 285 8.25 -7.94 4.03
N CYS A 286 8.92 -8.65 3.11
CA CYS A 286 9.97 -9.58 3.46
C CYS A 286 11.31 -8.84 3.56
N GLU A 287 11.83 -8.72 4.78
CA GLU A 287 13.18 -8.21 5.09
C GLU A 287 14.10 -9.35 5.55
N GLY A 288 13.81 -10.58 5.14
CA GLY A 288 14.62 -11.75 5.43
C GLY A 288 15.93 -11.78 4.64
N GLY A 289 16.85 -12.64 5.07
CA GLY A 289 18.06 -12.91 4.30
C GLY A 289 17.78 -13.57 2.94
N LEU A 290 18.80 -13.66 2.08
CA LEU A 290 18.69 -14.19 0.72
C LEU A 290 18.02 -15.57 0.63
N SER A 291 18.19 -16.44 1.64
CA SER A 291 17.59 -17.79 1.62
C SER A 291 16.06 -17.74 1.63
N LEU A 292 15.45 -16.85 2.43
CA LEU A 292 13.99 -16.69 2.44
C LEU A 292 13.52 -15.95 1.19
N ALA A 293 14.22 -14.89 0.78
CA ALA A 293 13.90 -14.14 -0.42
C ALA A 293 13.94 -15.04 -1.67
N ARG A 294 14.99 -15.86 -1.80
CA ARG A 294 15.12 -16.85 -2.87
C ARG A 294 13.99 -17.88 -2.84
N TYR A 295 13.68 -18.43 -1.66
CA TYR A 295 12.58 -19.38 -1.52
C TYR A 295 11.26 -18.78 -2.05
N LEU A 296 10.94 -17.56 -1.64
CA LEU A 296 9.74 -16.87 -2.09
C LEU A 296 9.73 -16.65 -3.62
N ALA A 297 10.89 -16.28 -4.19
CA ALA A 297 11.03 -16.09 -5.63
C ALA A 297 10.92 -17.41 -6.41
N ASP A 298 11.63 -18.46 -5.98
CA ASP A 298 11.62 -19.79 -6.63
C ASP A 298 10.20 -20.41 -6.63
N HIS A 299 9.32 -20.00 -5.70
CA HIS A 299 7.93 -20.48 -5.61
C HIS A 299 6.89 -19.50 -6.20
N GLY A 300 7.33 -18.44 -6.90
CA GLY A 300 6.43 -17.46 -7.51
C GLY A 300 5.59 -16.66 -6.50
N LEU A 301 6.08 -16.51 -5.27
CA LEU A 301 5.35 -15.84 -4.17
C LEU A 301 5.71 -14.37 -4.01
N VAL A 302 6.57 -13.81 -4.85
CA VAL A 302 7.01 -12.41 -4.84
C VAL A 302 6.25 -11.61 -5.88
N ASP A 303 5.68 -10.49 -5.47
CA ASP A 303 4.98 -9.56 -6.36
C ASP A 303 5.86 -8.35 -6.72
N GLU A 304 6.73 -7.96 -5.78
CA GLU A 304 7.60 -6.79 -5.95
C GLU A 304 8.97 -7.06 -5.34
N TRP A 305 10.02 -6.57 -5.99
CA TRP A 305 11.38 -6.69 -5.50
C TRP A 305 12.03 -5.31 -5.40
N ILE A 306 12.48 -4.94 -4.20
CA ILE A 306 13.18 -3.69 -3.91
C ILE A 306 14.62 -4.01 -3.53
N THR A 307 15.57 -3.54 -4.33
CA THR A 307 16.99 -3.60 -3.99
C THR A 307 17.49 -2.22 -3.57
N VAL A 308 18.03 -2.13 -2.37
CA VAL A 308 18.71 -0.93 -1.87
C VAL A 308 20.20 -1.16 -1.98
N MET A 309 20.84 -0.53 -2.96
CA MET A 309 22.26 -0.70 -3.24
C MET A 309 23.06 0.44 -2.60
N ALA A 310 24.01 0.08 -1.73
CA ALA A 310 24.97 1.01 -1.16
C ALA A 310 26.22 1.13 -2.03
N PRO A 311 26.79 2.31 -2.28
CA PRO A 311 28.00 2.49 -3.06
C PRO A 311 29.25 2.14 -2.22
N VAL A 312 29.23 0.97 -1.61
CA VAL A 312 30.31 0.43 -0.79
C VAL A 312 30.68 -0.97 -1.28
N PHE A 313 31.92 -1.34 -1.13
CA PHE A 313 32.40 -2.69 -1.37
C PHE A 313 32.62 -3.39 -0.05
N ILE A 314 32.05 -4.57 0.12
CA ILE A 314 32.24 -5.44 1.30
C ILE A 314 33.31 -6.50 1.02
N GLY A 315 33.76 -6.66 -0.21
CA GLY A 315 34.69 -7.65 -0.72
C GLY A 315 35.81 -8.12 0.19
N PRO A 316 36.69 -9.04 -0.23
CA PRO A 316 37.76 -9.55 0.63
C PRO A 316 38.59 -8.39 1.19
N ARG A 317 39.00 -8.51 2.44
CA ARG A 317 39.71 -7.47 3.26
C ARG A 317 40.71 -6.61 2.48
N ARG A 318 41.41 -7.16 1.47
CA ARG A 318 42.40 -6.45 0.65
C ARG A 318 41.78 -5.35 -0.22
N ILE A 319 40.60 -5.61 -0.82
CA ILE A 319 39.91 -4.67 -1.71
C ILE A 319 39.20 -3.59 -0.88
N ALA A 320 38.50 -3.96 0.20
CA ALA A 320 37.82 -3.01 1.09
C ALA A 320 38.81 -1.98 1.70
N LYS A 321 40.06 -2.36 1.97
CA LYS A 321 41.10 -1.47 2.50
C LYS A 321 41.62 -0.48 1.44
N ALA A 322 41.67 -0.90 0.17
CA ALA A 322 42.12 -0.04 -0.94
C ALA A 322 41.10 1.04 -1.31
N ILE A 323 39.80 0.79 -1.08
CA ILE A 323 38.70 1.69 -1.48
C ILE A 323 38.31 2.64 -0.35
N ARG A 324 38.72 2.40 0.91
CA ARG A 324 38.43 3.26 2.08
C ARG A 324 38.91 4.70 1.97
N GLY A 325 39.70 5.06 0.95
CA GLY A 325 40.15 6.42 0.68
C GLY A 325 39.28 7.22 -0.29
N THR A 326 38.21 6.64 -0.83
CA THR A 326 37.31 7.33 -1.75
C THR A 326 36.01 7.70 -1.07
N THR A 327 35.63 8.97 -1.18
CA THR A 327 34.47 9.64 -0.55
C THR A 327 33.10 9.17 -1.06
N PHE A 328 32.84 7.86 -1.10
CA PHE A 328 31.56 7.31 -1.55
C PHE A 328 30.54 7.05 -0.43
N TYR A 329 30.79 7.52 0.79
CA TYR A 329 30.07 7.10 1.98
C TYR A 329 28.62 7.59 2.13
N ASP A 330 28.16 8.58 1.35
CA ASP A 330 26.86 9.22 1.63
C ASP A 330 25.77 8.98 0.58
N ARG A 331 26.01 8.13 -0.43
CA ARG A 331 25.00 7.91 -1.49
C ARG A 331 24.55 6.46 -1.55
N CYS A 332 23.26 6.22 -1.36
CA CYS A 332 22.64 4.94 -1.62
C CYS A 332 21.69 5.06 -2.81
N PHE A 333 21.75 4.07 -3.70
CA PHE A 333 20.80 3.94 -4.81
C PHE A 333 19.70 2.96 -4.43
N VAL A 334 18.46 3.28 -4.79
CA VAL A 334 17.33 2.37 -4.66
C VAL A 334 16.86 2.04 -6.06
N ALA A 335 16.99 0.77 -6.45
CA ALA A 335 16.44 0.27 -7.69
C ALA A 335 15.13 -0.46 -7.37
N TYR A 336 14.06 -0.09 -8.07
CA TYR A 336 12.78 -0.79 -8.08
C TYR A 336 12.70 -1.57 -9.39
N GLY A 337 12.28 -2.82 -9.32
CA GLY A 337 12.04 -3.63 -10.50
C GLY A 337 10.98 -4.68 -10.21
N ASP A 338 10.24 -5.06 -11.23
CA ASP A 338 9.39 -6.24 -11.16
C ASP A 338 10.29 -7.47 -11.06
N ALA A 339 9.96 -8.37 -10.14
CA ALA A 339 10.65 -9.64 -10.03
C ALA A 339 10.26 -10.54 -11.21
N PHE A 340 10.94 -10.41 -12.33
CA PHE A 340 10.81 -11.34 -13.45
C PHE A 340 11.57 -12.62 -13.15
N PHE A 341 10.98 -13.52 -12.38
CA PHE A 341 11.46 -14.88 -12.23
C PHE A 341 10.35 -15.86 -12.55
N GLY A 342 10.34 -16.33 -13.79
CA GLY A 342 9.72 -17.58 -14.22
C GLY A 342 8.22 -17.75 -14.03
N ALA A 343 7.53 -18.05 -15.09
CA ALA A 343 6.30 -18.84 -15.26
C ALA A 343 5.05 -18.58 -14.41
N GLY A 344 5.08 -17.77 -13.36
CA GLY A 344 3.90 -17.53 -12.50
C GLY A 344 3.30 -16.12 -12.56
N LEU A 345 4.04 -15.14 -13.06
CA LEU A 345 3.59 -13.74 -13.16
C LEU A 345 2.86 -13.41 -14.47
N SER A 346 2.87 -14.32 -15.45
CA SER A 346 2.23 -14.14 -16.75
C SER A 346 0.72 -13.89 -16.66
N ASP A 347 0.04 -14.46 -15.67
CA ASP A 347 -1.42 -14.32 -15.52
C ASP A 347 -1.83 -12.94 -14.97
N TYR A 348 -0.93 -12.24 -14.27
CA TYR A 348 -1.15 -10.87 -13.82
C TYR A 348 -0.81 -9.83 -14.90
N ALA A 349 0.13 -10.14 -15.79
CA ALA A 349 0.55 -9.27 -16.88
C ALA A 349 -0.46 -9.20 -18.03
N THR A 350 -1.33 -10.20 -18.19
CA THR A 350 -2.28 -10.28 -19.32
C THR A 350 -3.60 -9.55 -19.10
N TRP A 351 -3.77 -8.84 -18.01
CA TRP A 351 -5.01 -8.10 -17.73
C TRP A 351 -5.06 -6.73 -18.44
N ASN A 352 -4.81 -6.76 -19.75
CA ASN A 352 -4.77 -5.56 -20.61
C ASN A 352 -6.14 -4.97 -20.99
N GLY A 353 -7.25 -5.58 -20.57
CA GLY A 353 -8.60 -5.15 -20.98
C GLY A 353 -9.25 -4.10 -20.09
N ASP A 354 -8.89 -3.98 -18.82
CA ASP A 354 -9.70 -3.33 -17.79
C ASP A 354 -9.10 -2.06 -17.18
N GLY A 355 -7.96 -1.58 -17.71
CA GLY A 355 -7.36 -0.30 -17.32
C GLY A 355 -6.62 -0.31 -15.99
N TYR A 356 -6.21 -1.47 -15.52
CA TYR A 356 -5.07 -1.58 -14.64
C TYR A 356 -3.83 -1.67 -15.54
N PRO A 357 -2.99 -0.64 -15.60
CA PRO A 357 -1.72 -0.80 -16.29
C PRO A 357 -0.96 -1.92 -15.59
N ASN A 358 -0.21 -2.71 -16.36
CA ASN A 358 0.93 -3.41 -15.77
C ASN A 358 1.67 -2.39 -14.91
N PRO A 359 2.11 -2.74 -13.70
CA PRO A 359 2.95 -1.84 -12.95
C PRO A 359 4.04 -1.36 -13.92
N PRO A 360 4.26 -0.07 -14.07
CA PRO A 360 5.30 0.40 -14.96
C PRO A 360 6.59 -0.26 -14.50
N ILE A 361 7.39 -0.77 -15.42
CA ILE A 361 8.81 -1.03 -15.17
C ILE A 361 9.39 0.36 -14.85
N VAL A 362 9.26 0.74 -13.61
CA VAL A 362 9.78 2.04 -13.15
C VAL A 362 11.22 1.76 -12.75
N ASN A 363 12.11 1.81 -13.75
CA ASN A 363 13.53 1.99 -13.51
C ASN A 363 13.75 3.40 -12.93
N HIS A 364 13.33 3.62 -11.69
CA HIS A 364 13.68 4.82 -10.95
C HIS A 364 15.01 4.58 -10.26
N ILE A 365 16.06 5.02 -10.89
CA ILE A 365 17.32 5.30 -10.20
C ILE A 365 17.10 6.66 -9.52
N GLU A 366 16.65 6.66 -8.28
CA GLU A 366 16.64 7.88 -7.48
C GLU A 366 17.98 8.01 -6.77
N THR A 367 18.76 9.00 -7.19
CA THR A 367 19.90 9.47 -6.40
C THR A 367 19.35 10.33 -5.28
N THR A 368 19.52 9.94 -4.03
CA THR A 368 19.29 10.85 -2.90
C THR A 368 20.43 11.85 -2.90
N GLY A 369 20.20 13.03 -3.50
CA GLY A 369 21.05 14.18 -3.35
C GLY A 369 21.07 14.63 -1.89
N SER A 370 22.20 15.15 -1.48
CA SER A 370 22.52 15.77 -0.18
C SER A 370 21.48 16.76 0.30
#